data_44584260bde5ae4e07309fe5f6483b1b
#
_entry.id   44584260bde5ae4e07309fe5f6483b1b
#
_cell.length_a   1.000
_cell.length_b   1.000
_cell.length_c   1.000
_cell.angle_alpha   90.00
_cell.angle_beta   90.00
_cell.angle_gamma   90.00
#
_symmetry.space_group_name_H-M   'P 1'
#
loop_
_entity.id
_entity.type
_entity.pdbx_description
1 polymer ?
#
loop_
_entity_poly.entity_id
_entity_poly.type
_entity_poly.pdbx_seq_one_letter_code
_entity_poly.pdbx_strand_id
1 'polypeptide(L)'
;NDTATKSISSPVLYVDVLFGIEPYHIWKKDEDHAAGDVKDDIPFQPDRDQQEQVFCAFVKEYPNLKCIARHVRFAHSCSENSLLAYLWKDGQIYESRRLTFHILDRVGGGDAFVSGIIYGLMNDYTPEDTVNFGVAASAVKHTIHGDGNITDDVSLIRHVMEMNFDIKR
;
A
#
# COMPACT_ATOMS: atom_id res chain seq x y z
N ASN A 1 23.23 -11.74 -6.64
CA ASN A 1 22.27 -10.76 -6.07
C ASN A 1 22.28 -9.39 -6.77
N ASP A 2 23.38 -9.01 -7.41
CA ASP A 2 23.47 -7.75 -8.17
C ASP A 2 22.56 -7.67 -9.41
N THR A 3 22.18 -8.79 -9.98
CA THR A 3 21.38 -8.84 -11.22
C THR A 3 19.92 -8.47 -10.97
N ALA A 4 19.33 -8.89 -9.85
CA ALA A 4 17.94 -8.58 -9.51
C ALA A 4 17.76 -7.09 -9.17
N THR A 5 18.68 -6.51 -8.41
CA THR A 5 18.66 -5.09 -8.05
C THR A 5 18.81 -4.20 -9.30
N LYS A 6 19.70 -4.56 -10.23
CA LYS A 6 19.86 -3.86 -11.52
C LYS A 6 18.64 -4.03 -12.42
N SER A 7 17.95 -5.15 -12.35
CA SER A 7 16.75 -5.42 -13.17
C SER A 7 15.55 -4.58 -12.74
N ILE A 8 15.41 -4.25 -11.45
CA ILE A 8 14.31 -3.44 -10.92
C ILE A 8 14.61 -1.94 -11.01
N SER A 9 15.87 -1.52 -10.84
CA SER A 9 16.25 -0.11 -10.87
C SER A 9 16.03 0.57 -12.23
N SER A 10 16.16 -0.17 -13.31
CA SER A 10 16.00 0.39 -14.67
C SER A 10 14.57 0.84 -14.98
N PRO A 11 13.49 0.09 -14.72
CA PRO A 11 12.12 0.53 -14.95
C PRO A 11 11.70 1.72 -14.07
N VAL A 12 12.20 1.82 -12.83
CA VAL A 12 11.83 2.90 -11.89
C VAL A 12 12.19 4.28 -12.43
N LEU A 13 13.22 4.39 -13.25
CA LEU A 13 13.64 5.65 -13.88
C LEU A 13 12.58 6.23 -14.85
N TYR A 14 11.60 5.46 -15.26
CA TYR A 14 10.61 5.83 -16.27
C TYR A 14 9.17 5.88 -15.74
N VAL A 15 8.98 5.76 -14.44
CA VAL A 15 7.64 5.79 -13.82
C VAL A 15 7.47 7.01 -12.92
N ASP A 16 6.26 7.56 -12.87
CA ASP A 16 5.89 8.66 -12.00
C ASP A 16 5.29 8.17 -10.67
N VAL A 17 4.63 7.02 -10.68
CA VAL A 17 3.94 6.43 -9.52
C VAL A 17 4.48 5.03 -9.26
N LEU A 18 4.90 4.77 -8.04
CA LEU A 18 5.47 3.49 -7.64
C LEU A 18 4.65 2.85 -6.52
N PHE A 19 4.41 1.55 -6.63
CA PHE A 19 3.65 0.79 -5.64
C PHE A 19 4.49 -0.32 -4.99
N GLY A 20 4.20 -0.62 -3.72
CA GLY A 20 4.66 -1.83 -3.06
C GLY A 20 6.12 -1.82 -2.62
N ILE A 21 6.71 -0.65 -2.33
CA ILE A 21 8.07 -0.59 -1.81
C ILE A 21 8.09 -1.07 -0.36
N GLU A 22 8.85 -2.12 -0.10
CA GLU A 22 9.12 -2.62 1.23
C GLU A 22 10.42 -2.03 1.79
N PRO A 23 10.48 -1.74 3.10
CA PRO A 23 11.69 -1.24 3.77
C PRO A 23 12.91 -2.15 3.58
N TYR A 24 12.64 -3.42 3.33
CA TYR A 24 13.63 -4.49 3.19
C TYR A 24 14.70 -4.22 2.12
N HIS A 25 14.39 -3.42 1.09
CA HIS A 25 15.31 -3.16 -0.02
C HIS A 25 16.38 -2.10 0.29
N ILE A 26 16.17 -1.28 1.31
CA ILE A 26 17.10 -0.19 1.65
C ILE A 26 18.16 -0.63 2.67
N TRP A 27 17.79 -1.51 3.59
CA TRP A 27 18.67 -1.94 4.67
C TRP A 27 19.74 -2.96 4.26
N LYS A 28 19.63 -3.60 3.10
CA LYS A 28 20.59 -4.62 2.63
C LYS A 28 21.83 -4.09 1.92
N LYS A 29 21.97 -2.79 1.73
CA LYS A 29 23.18 -2.23 1.08
C LYS A 29 24.41 -2.24 1.97
N ASP A 30 24.27 -2.30 3.29
CA ASP A 30 25.38 -2.07 4.22
C ASP A 30 25.73 -3.23 5.17
N GLU A 31 25.04 -4.37 5.11
CA GLU A 31 25.38 -5.51 5.96
C GLU A 31 25.43 -6.81 5.17
N ASP A 32 26.64 -7.41 5.11
CA ASP A 32 26.89 -8.81 4.75
C ASP A 32 26.22 -9.75 5.77
N HIS A 33 24.90 -9.88 5.71
CA HIS A 33 24.22 -10.95 6.46
C HIS A 33 24.23 -12.22 5.63
N ALA A 34 24.98 -13.20 6.17
CA ALA A 34 24.99 -14.57 5.70
C ALA A 34 23.56 -15.08 5.49
N ALA A 35 23.34 -15.73 4.36
CA ALA A 35 22.09 -16.42 4.04
C ALA A 35 21.86 -17.55 5.07
N GLY A 36 21.07 -17.27 6.07
CA GLY A 36 20.69 -18.22 7.11
C GLY A 36 19.75 -17.52 8.08
N ASP A 37 18.55 -18.04 8.20
CA ASP A 37 17.50 -17.65 9.14
C ASP A 37 16.65 -16.43 8.76
N VAL A 38 15.95 -16.54 7.64
CA VAL A 38 14.67 -15.85 7.48
C VAL A 38 13.68 -16.53 8.45
N LYS A 39 13.47 -15.94 9.62
CA LYS A 39 12.31 -16.28 10.46
C LYS A 39 11.09 -15.72 9.76
N ASP A 40 10.40 -16.58 9.06
CA ASP A 40 9.30 -16.30 8.13
C ASP A 40 7.97 -15.87 8.78
N ASP A 41 7.89 -15.44 10.05
CA ASP A 41 6.60 -15.43 10.73
C ASP A 41 6.12 -14.11 11.34
N ILE A 42 6.81 -13.00 11.15
CA ILE A 42 6.26 -11.70 11.53
C ILE A 42 6.29 -10.78 10.31
N PRO A 43 5.12 -10.46 9.71
CA PRO A 43 5.08 -9.45 8.67
C PRO A 43 5.67 -8.16 9.24
N PHE A 44 6.73 -7.65 8.65
CA PHE A 44 7.33 -6.38 9.04
C PHE A 44 6.23 -5.30 8.92
N GLN A 45 5.84 -4.77 10.07
CA GLN A 45 4.86 -3.69 10.18
C GLN A 45 5.64 -2.40 10.41
N PRO A 46 6.03 -1.68 9.36
CA PRO A 46 6.72 -0.41 9.54
C PRO A 46 5.78 0.54 10.27
N ASP A 47 6.32 1.26 11.25
CA ASP A 47 5.66 2.46 11.72
C ASP A 47 5.74 3.56 10.63
N ARG A 48 4.99 4.63 10.83
CA ARG A 48 4.92 5.73 9.88
C ARG A 48 6.30 6.34 9.60
N ASP A 49 7.12 6.51 10.63
CA ASP A 49 8.43 7.16 10.52
C ASP A 49 9.42 6.31 9.72
N GLN A 50 9.40 5.00 9.94
CA GLN A 50 10.20 4.05 9.16
C GLN A 50 9.75 4.06 7.68
N GLN A 51 8.45 4.10 7.42
CA GLN A 51 7.93 4.15 6.06
C GLN A 51 8.29 5.46 5.35
N GLU A 52 8.28 6.58 6.07
CA GLU A 52 8.70 7.89 5.55
C GLU A 52 10.18 7.89 5.17
N GLN A 53 11.05 7.35 6.02
CA GLN A 53 12.49 7.22 5.73
C GLN A 53 12.73 6.41 4.45
N VAL A 54 11.99 5.31 4.27
CA VAL A 54 12.06 4.48 3.06
C VAL A 54 11.65 5.28 1.82
N PHE A 55 10.51 5.96 1.86
CA PHE A 55 10.03 6.74 0.73
C PHE A 55 10.97 7.90 0.38
N CYS A 56 11.47 8.61 1.38
CA CYS A 56 12.46 9.69 1.19
C CYS A 56 13.75 9.18 0.55
N ALA A 57 14.24 8.00 0.96
CA ALA A 57 15.43 7.40 0.35
C ALA A 57 15.19 7.04 -1.13
N PHE A 58 14.01 6.48 -1.47
CA PHE A 58 13.65 6.17 -2.86
C PHE A 58 13.54 7.42 -3.73
N VAL A 59 12.86 8.45 -3.24
CA VAL A 59 12.73 9.71 -4.00
C VAL A 59 14.09 10.40 -4.21
N LYS A 60 14.99 10.30 -3.23
CA LYS A 60 16.35 10.81 -3.39
C LYS A 60 17.13 10.06 -4.47
N GLU A 61 16.95 8.74 -4.58
CA GLU A 61 17.60 7.91 -5.60
C GLU A 61 16.90 8.04 -6.97
N TYR A 62 15.56 8.21 -6.97
CA TYR A 62 14.73 8.30 -8.18
C TYR A 62 13.91 9.59 -8.18
N PRO A 63 14.49 10.74 -8.52
CA PRO A 63 13.84 12.05 -8.43
C PRO A 63 12.70 12.26 -9.45
N ASN A 64 12.52 11.34 -10.39
CA ASN A 64 11.37 11.30 -11.30
C ASN A 64 10.07 10.88 -10.61
N LEU A 65 10.14 10.20 -9.45
CA LEU A 65 8.96 9.74 -8.75
C LEU A 65 8.15 10.92 -8.18
N LYS A 66 6.87 10.97 -8.52
CA LYS A 66 5.91 11.97 -8.03
C LYS A 66 5.05 11.44 -6.90
N CYS A 67 4.87 10.10 -6.86
CA CYS A 67 4.02 9.45 -5.89
C CYS A 67 4.54 8.04 -5.60
N ILE A 68 4.50 7.66 -4.31
CA ILE A 68 4.78 6.30 -3.87
C ILE A 68 3.65 5.86 -2.95
N ALA A 69 3.07 4.70 -3.21
CA ALA A 69 1.99 4.15 -2.38
C ALA A 69 2.27 2.71 -1.95
N ARG A 70 1.91 2.40 -0.71
CA ARG A 70 2.01 1.06 -0.14
C ARG A 70 0.87 0.81 0.81
N HIS A 71 0.29 -0.38 0.75
CA HIS A 71 -0.61 -0.85 1.81
C HIS A 71 0.05 -1.94 2.65
N VAL A 72 -0.39 -2.02 3.90
CA VAL A 72 0.06 -3.01 4.89
C VAL A 72 -1.16 -3.77 5.37
N ARG A 73 -1.05 -5.09 5.39
CA ARG A 73 -2.12 -5.98 5.87
C ARG A 73 -1.77 -6.55 7.23
N PHE A 74 -2.73 -6.50 8.13
CA PHE A 74 -2.68 -7.11 9.46
C PHE A 74 -3.69 -8.26 9.50
N ALA A 75 -3.21 -9.49 9.60
CA ALA A 75 -4.06 -10.66 9.70
C ALA A 75 -4.41 -10.90 11.18
N HIS A 76 -5.69 -10.82 11.54
CA HIS A 76 -6.19 -11.10 12.88
C HIS A 76 -6.66 -12.56 13.01
N SER A 77 -7.26 -13.07 11.93
CA SER A 77 -7.68 -14.47 11.81
C SER A 77 -7.67 -14.90 10.33
N CYS A 78 -8.13 -16.13 10.07
CA CYS A 78 -8.31 -16.62 8.70
C CYS A 78 -9.32 -15.79 7.89
N SER A 79 -10.29 -15.16 8.58
CA SER A 79 -11.42 -14.43 7.96
C SER A 79 -11.47 -12.96 8.31
N GLU A 80 -10.57 -12.44 9.16
CA GLU A 80 -10.57 -11.03 9.57
C GLU A 80 -9.20 -10.41 9.38
N ASN A 81 -9.14 -9.31 8.63
CA ASN A 81 -7.94 -8.53 8.39
C ASN A 81 -8.19 -7.04 8.63
N SER A 82 -7.09 -6.32 8.89
CA SER A 82 -7.07 -4.86 8.74
C SER A 82 -6.12 -4.45 7.62
N LEU A 83 -6.44 -3.34 6.97
CA LEU A 83 -5.57 -2.66 6.03
C LEU A 83 -5.26 -1.25 6.52
N LEU A 84 -4.03 -0.85 6.29
CA LEU A 84 -3.48 0.49 6.46
C LEU A 84 -2.64 0.80 5.23
N ALA A 85 -2.59 2.04 4.79
CA ALA A 85 -1.75 2.42 3.68
C ALA A 85 -1.02 3.73 3.92
N TYR A 86 0.08 3.88 3.20
CA TYR A 86 0.89 5.09 3.15
C TYR A 86 0.97 5.58 1.72
N LEU A 87 0.89 6.90 1.56
CA LEU A 87 1.09 7.61 0.31
C LEU A 87 2.13 8.69 0.53
N TRP A 88 3.21 8.68 -0.25
CA TRP A 88 4.11 9.82 -0.34
C TRP A 88 3.77 10.63 -1.59
N LYS A 89 3.58 11.92 -1.42
CA LYS A 89 3.31 12.87 -2.50
C LYS A 89 3.71 14.26 -2.06
N ASP A 90 4.28 15.04 -2.99
CA ASP A 90 4.65 16.45 -2.77
C ASP A 90 5.54 16.68 -1.52
N GLY A 91 6.46 15.73 -1.25
CA GLY A 91 7.41 15.82 -0.14
C GLY A 91 6.85 15.42 1.22
N GLN A 92 5.64 14.88 1.31
CA GLN A 92 4.98 14.50 2.55
C GLN A 92 4.44 13.07 2.50
N ILE A 93 4.36 12.42 3.66
CA ILE A 93 3.73 11.13 3.84
C ILE A 93 2.33 11.31 4.43
N TYR A 94 1.37 10.62 3.84
CA TYR A 94 -0.02 10.54 4.27
C TYR A 94 -0.32 9.11 4.67
N GLU A 95 -0.99 8.94 5.81
CA GLU A 95 -1.41 7.65 6.33
C GLU A 95 -2.92 7.53 6.23
N SER A 96 -3.41 6.39 5.76
CA SER A 96 -4.84 6.12 5.71
C SER A 96 -5.41 5.81 7.09
N ARG A 97 -6.73 5.83 7.19
CA ARG A 97 -7.41 5.13 8.29
C ARG A 97 -7.15 3.64 8.19
N ARG A 98 -7.12 2.97 9.34
CA ARG A 98 -7.09 1.51 9.40
C ARG A 98 -8.51 0.99 9.25
N LEU A 99 -8.76 0.19 8.22
CA LEU A 99 -10.04 -0.49 8.00
C LEU A 99 -9.92 -1.96 8.40
N THR A 100 -10.82 -2.43 9.26
CA THR A 100 -10.94 -3.84 9.66
C THR A 100 -12.19 -4.42 9.01
N PHE A 101 -12.07 -5.59 8.39
CA PHE A 101 -13.17 -6.23 7.66
C PHE A 101 -13.01 -7.73 7.61
N HIS A 102 -14.13 -8.42 7.33
CA HIS A 102 -14.13 -9.85 7.06
C HIS A 102 -13.79 -10.12 5.59
N ILE A 103 -12.91 -11.11 5.39
CA ILE A 103 -12.46 -11.51 4.07
C ILE A 103 -13.34 -12.65 3.57
N LEU A 104 -13.82 -12.47 2.35
CA LEU A 104 -14.45 -13.51 1.56
C LEU A 104 -13.45 -14.13 0.56
N ASP A 105 -12.66 -13.25 -0.10
CA ASP A 105 -11.59 -13.63 -1.01
C ASP A 105 -10.45 -12.62 -0.92
N ARG A 106 -9.20 -13.08 -1.14
CA ARG A 106 -8.00 -12.25 -1.08
C ARG A 106 -7.48 -11.82 -2.44
N VAL A 107 -7.94 -12.49 -3.50
CA VAL A 107 -7.43 -12.25 -4.85
C VAL A 107 -7.88 -10.87 -5.35
N GLY A 108 -6.97 -10.14 -5.98
CA GLY A 108 -7.26 -8.81 -6.55
C GLY A 108 -7.31 -7.64 -5.54
N GLY A 109 -7.12 -7.89 -4.23
CA GLY A 109 -7.13 -6.81 -3.23
C GLY A 109 -6.02 -5.78 -3.44
N GLY A 110 -4.82 -6.22 -3.85
CA GLY A 110 -3.71 -5.33 -4.22
C GLY A 110 -4.01 -4.48 -5.45
N ASP A 111 -4.57 -5.10 -6.49
CA ASP A 111 -4.95 -4.42 -7.73
C ASP A 111 -6.04 -3.39 -7.50
N ALA A 112 -7.01 -3.70 -6.64
CA ALA A 112 -8.05 -2.76 -6.23
C ALA A 112 -7.46 -1.56 -5.47
N PHE A 113 -6.47 -1.78 -4.60
CA PHE A 113 -5.74 -0.68 -3.96
C PHE A 113 -5.07 0.23 -4.98
N VAL A 114 -4.30 -0.35 -5.91
CA VAL A 114 -3.62 0.39 -6.98
C VAL A 114 -4.63 1.18 -7.82
N SER A 115 -5.73 0.54 -8.23
CA SER A 115 -6.80 1.18 -8.99
C SER A 115 -7.44 2.34 -8.23
N GLY A 116 -7.66 2.18 -6.92
CA GLY A 116 -8.19 3.24 -6.06
C GLY A 116 -7.25 4.44 -5.95
N ILE A 117 -5.94 4.22 -5.78
CA ILE A 117 -4.95 5.29 -5.77
C ILE A 117 -4.93 6.03 -7.13
N ILE A 118 -4.90 5.29 -8.24
CA ILE A 118 -4.92 5.89 -9.59
C ILE A 118 -6.19 6.71 -9.78
N TYR A 119 -7.35 6.18 -9.36
CA TYR A 119 -8.61 6.90 -9.45
C TYR A 119 -8.57 8.23 -8.68
N GLY A 120 -8.07 8.23 -7.44
CA GLY A 120 -7.95 9.45 -6.64
C GLY A 120 -7.02 10.48 -7.28
N LEU A 121 -5.87 10.04 -7.81
CA LEU A 121 -4.93 10.92 -8.51
C LEU A 121 -5.52 11.52 -9.80
N MET A 122 -6.33 10.76 -10.54
CA MET A 122 -6.97 11.22 -11.79
C MET A 122 -8.17 12.12 -11.57
N ASN A 123 -8.77 12.10 -10.37
CA ASN A 123 -9.94 12.91 -10.03
C ASN A 123 -9.62 14.02 -9.04
N ASP A 124 -8.36 14.43 -8.94
CA ASP A 124 -7.89 15.55 -8.13
C ASP A 124 -8.28 15.45 -6.65
N TYR A 125 -8.33 14.22 -6.10
CA TYR A 125 -8.53 14.02 -4.67
C TYR A 125 -7.33 14.57 -3.90
N THR A 126 -7.58 15.02 -2.67
CA THR A 126 -6.47 15.32 -1.75
C THR A 126 -5.62 14.06 -1.56
N PRO A 127 -4.31 14.17 -1.24
CA PRO A 127 -3.49 12.99 -0.98
C PRO A 127 -4.05 12.10 0.14
N GLU A 128 -4.64 12.72 1.17
CA GLU A 128 -5.29 12.00 2.27
C GLU A 128 -6.53 11.23 1.78
N ASP A 129 -7.40 11.85 0.98
CA ASP A 129 -8.56 11.18 0.40
C ASP A 129 -8.14 10.09 -0.59
N THR A 130 -7.06 10.31 -1.36
CA THR A 130 -6.52 9.34 -2.29
C THR A 130 -6.09 8.06 -1.58
N VAL A 131 -5.32 8.16 -0.49
CA VAL A 131 -4.85 6.97 0.25
C VAL A 131 -6.00 6.26 0.96
N ASN A 132 -6.96 7.00 1.50
CA ASN A 132 -8.17 6.44 2.13
C ASN A 132 -9.06 5.73 1.10
N PHE A 133 -9.24 6.32 -0.08
CA PHE A 133 -10.00 5.70 -1.16
C PHE A 133 -9.35 4.40 -1.66
N GLY A 134 -8.02 4.37 -1.79
CA GLY A 134 -7.28 3.16 -2.15
C GLY A 134 -7.49 2.01 -1.15
N VAL A 135 -7.42 2.29 0.16
CA VAL A 135 -7.68 1.29 1.20
C VAL A 135 -9.14 0.82 1.18
N ALA A 136 -10.11 1.74 1.00
CA ALA A 136 -11.52 1.41 0.90
C ALA A 136 -11.81 0.52 -0.32
N ALA A 137 -11.24 0.83 -1.48
CA ALA A 137 -11.36 0.02 -2.69
C ALA A 137 -10.83 -1.41 -2.47
N SER A 138 -9.66 -1.54 -1.82
CA SER A 138 -9.10 -2.83 -1.44
C SER A 138 -10.00 -3.59 -0.46
N ALA A 139 -10.52 -2.92 0.57
CA ALA A 139 -11.42 -3.54 1.55
C ALA A 139 -12.70 -4.07 0.89
N VAL A 140 -13.32 -3.28 0.01
CA VAL A 140 -14.50 -3.69 -0.77
C VAL A 140 -14.18 -4.93 -1.62
N LYS A 141 -13.02 -4.95 -2.31
CA LYS A 141 -12.63 -6.11 -3.12
C LYS A 141 -12.51 -7.39 -2.31
N HIS A 142 -12.03 -7.33 -1.09
CA HIS A 142 -11.93 -8.51 -0.21
C HIS A 142 -13.29 -9.11 0.17
N THR A 143 -14.40 -8.41 -0.07
CA THR A 143 -15.78 -8.91 0.13
C THR A 143 -16.40 -9.48 -1.15
N ILE A 144 -15.65 -9.58 -2.24
CA ILE A 144 -16.10 -10.06 -3.55
C ILE A 144 -15.31 -11.31 -3.93
N HIS A 145 -16.00 -12.37 -4.32
CA HIS A 145 -15.37 -13.60 -4.79
C HIS A 145 -14.69 -13.43 -6.15
N GLY A 146 -13.56 -14.13 -6.33
CA GLY A 146 -12.85 -14.22 -7.58
C GLY A 146 -11.94 -13.01 -7.82
N ASP A 147 -11.23 -13.02 -8.93
CA ASP A 147 -10.22 -12.02 -9.29
C ASP A 147 -10.86 -10.71 -9.79
N GLY A 148 -11.95 -10.81 -10.56
CA GLY A 148 -12.62 -9.64 -11.11
C GLY A 148 -13.25 -8.76 -10.04
N ASN A 149 -13.02 -7.45 -10.11
CA ASN A 149 -13.77 -6.49 -9.33
C ASN A 149 -15.09 -6.20 -10.07
N ILE A 150 -16.19 -6.75 -9.57
CA ILE A 150 -17.53 -6.61 -10.18
C ILE A 150 -18.26 -5.36 -9.72
N THR A 151 -17.70 -4.58 -8.81
CA THR A 151 -18.27 -3.29 -8.43
C THR A 151 -17.61 -2.16 -9.22
N ASP A 152 -18.40 -1.40 -9.93
CA ASP A 152 -18.08 -0.13 -10.55
C ASP A 152 -18.65 1.05 -9.73
N ASP A 153 -19.26 0.76 -8.60
CA ASP A 153 -19.90 1.73 -7.73
C ASP A 153 -18.89 2.49 -6.87
N VAL A 154 -18.42 3.60 -7.42
CA VAL A 154 -17.55 4.55 -6.71
C VAL A 154 -18.22 5.07 -5.43
N SER A 155 -19.56 5.13 -5.38
CA SER A 155 -20.29 5.60 -4.21
C SER A 155 -20.16 4.64 -3.03
N LEU A 156 -20.13 3.33 -3.30
CA LEU A 156 -19.87 2.31 -2.28
C LEU A 156 -18.47 2.46 -1.67
N ILE A 157 -17.45 2.65 -2.52
CA ILE A 157 -16.08 2.84 -2.04
C ILE A 157 -15.97 4.11 -1.19
N ARG A 158 -16.59 5.22 -1.64
CA ARG A 158 -16.65 6.46 -0.84
C ARG A 158 -17.36 6.26 0.49
N HIS A 159 -18.46 5.53 0.47
CA HIS A 159 -19.19 5.22 1.70
C HIS A 159 -18.31 4.45 2.69
N VAL A 160 -17.60 3.42 2.25
CA VAL A 160 -16.65 2.66 3.09
C VAL A 160 -15.49 3.55 3.58
N MET A 161 -14.99 4.45 2.74
CA MET A 161 -13.96 5.42 3.11
C MET A 161 -14.43 6.35 4.25
N GLU A 162 -15.70 6.77 4.22
CA GLU A 162 -16.28 7.72 5.18
C GLU A 162 -16.80 7.05 6.46
N MET A 163 -17.00 5.72 6.46
CA MET A 163 -17.55 5.00 7.61
C MET A 163 -16.65 5.14 8.84
N ASN A 164 -17.14 5.86 9.83
CA ASN A 164 -16.62 5.80 11.18
C ASN A 164 -17.18 4.56 11.88
N PHE A 165 -16.40 3.50 12.00
CA PHE A 165 -16.79 2.30 12.77
C PHE A 165 -16.77 2.52 14.30
N ASP A 166 -16.57 3.73 14.79
CA ASP A 166 -16.75 4.07 16.19
C ASP A 166 -18.25 4.11 16.53
N ILE A 167 -18.75 2.96 16.95
CA ILE A 167 -20.03 2.88 17.64
C ILE A 167 -19.80 3.54 19.00
N LYS A 168 -20.09 4.84 19.10
CA LYS A 168 -20.24 5.49 20.39
C LYS A 168 -21.43 4.82 21.10
N ARG A 169 -21.13 4.01 22.11
CA ARG A 169 -22.12 3.53 23.08
C ARG A 169 -22.51 4.65 24.03
#